data_851d7a5849624d54e4f38213165f1871
#
_entry.id   851d7a5849624d54e4f38213165f1871
#
_cell.length_a   1.000
_cell.length_b   1.000
_cell.length_c   1.000
_cell.angle_alpha   90.00
_cell.angle_beta   90.00
_cell.angle_gamma   90.00
#
_symmetry.space_group_name_H-M   'P 1'
#
loop_
_entity.id
_entity.type
_entity.pdbx_description
1 polymer ?
#
loop_
_entity_poly.entity_id
_entity_poly.type
_entity_poly.pdbx_seq_one_letter_code
_entity_poly.pdbx_strand_id
1 'polypeptide(L)'
;MLKHILLVGLLSFSTLPLLKAQSCGNDEKYHLPYKNTYVKEPLVTENEYRVAKPETIVPKSFEEARQILPNPIWGGHDKELEMYWKAWEIAIGNIRAPQAGSGFVSSYLDTAYNGNIFMWDSSFILMFARYGTRFFPFQNTLNNFYAKQHPDGFICREIKADGADCFERYDPVSTGPNLMPWCEMVYFHQFGDTERLHKIFPVLCAYYKWLKLNHTWRNGTYWSSGWGTGMDNMPRVPSEYSPIYSHGHMIWLDTNLQQLFTANLLLEMGFYLERWQEIEELEDEAKMLGKYIHNNLWDEKTGFLYDQYADGTLCTTKGIGAYWALFTDVLDSVQLDRMVKELDNPATFNRKHRVPSLSADNPKYKENGRYWQGVYGREPITW
;
A
#
# COMPACT_ATOMS: atom_id res chain seq x y z
N MET A 1 12.03 31.28 -73.59
CA MET A 1 10.72 31.37 -72.92
C MET A 1 10.47 30.09 -72.18
N LEU A 2 10.84 30.08 -70.93
CA LEU A 2 10.61 28.91 -70.02
C LEU A 2 9.47 29.29 -69.11
N LYS A 3 8.40 28.54 -69.13
CA LYS A 3 7.29 28.62 -68.12
C LYS A 3 7.59 27.72 -66.98
N HIS A 4 7.71 28.28 -65.80
CA HIS A 4 7.79 27.56 -64.53
C HIS A 4 6.38 27.09 -64.20
N ILE A 5 6.23 25.78 -63.96
CA ILE A 5 5.05 25.17 -63.33
C ILE A 5 5.38 24.94 -61.86
N LEU A 6 4.73 25.72 -60.98
CA LEU A 6 4.77 25.47 -59.54
C LEU A 6 3.74 24.36 -59.24
N LEU A 7 4.26 23.22 -58.79
CA LEU A 7 3.43 22.14 -58.25
C LEU A 7 3.25 22.41 -56.73
N VAL A 8 2.05 22.88 -56.36
CA VAL A 8 1.65 22.99 -54.95
C VAL A 8 1.15 21.63 -54.51
N GLY A 9 1.98 20.90 -53.78
CA GLY A 9 1.59 19.67 -53.10
C GLY A 9 0.72 19.99 -51.90
N LEU A 10 -0.58 19.68 -51.97
CA LEU A 10 -1.47 19.64 -50.83
C LEU A 10 -1.07 18.46 -49.93
N LEU A 11 -0.37 18.73 -48.86
CA LEU A 11 -0.25 17.82 -47.77
C LEU A 11 -1.59 17.76 -47.02
N SER A 12 -2.39 16.74 -47.34
CA SER A 12 -3.54 16.39 -46.51
C SER A 12 -3.03 15.89 -45.16
N PHE A 13 -3.08 16.76 -44.17
CA PHE A 13 -3.00 16.31 -42.76
C PHE A 13 -4.23 15.45 -42.49
N SER A 14 -4.09 14.14 -42.57
CA SER A 14 -5.03 13.23 -41.93
C SER A 14 -4.95 13.53 -40.44
N THR A 15 -5.95 14.22 -39.94
CA THR A 15 -6.22 14.31 -38.48
C THR A 15 -6.51 12.90 -38.04
N LEU A 16 -5.47 12.21 -37.47
CA LEU A 16 -5.69 11.09 -36.62
C LEU A 16 -6.69 11.56 -35.56
N PRO A 17 -7.82 10.86 -35.34
CA PRO A 17 -8.68 11.18 -34.25
C PRO A 17 -7.81 11.02 -32.99
N LEU A 18 -7.59 12.11 -32.27
CA LEU A 18 -7.14 12.03 -30.86
C LEU A 18 -8.09 11.03 -30.21
N LEU A 19 -7.59 9.85 -29.91
CA LEU A 19 -8.25 8.95 -29.00
C LEU A 19 -8.48 9.79 -27.73
N LYS A 20 -9.70 10.31 -27.58
CA LYS A 20 -10.15 10.82 -26.30
C LYS A 20 -9.94 9.66 -25.35
N ALA A 21 -9.01 9.81 -24.43
CA ALA A 21 -8.95 8.91 -23.28
C ALA A 21 -10.38 8.78 -22.79
N GLN A 22 -10.92 7.56 -22.82
CA GLN A 22 -12.25 7.33 -22.29
C GLN A 22 -12.17 7.77 -20.83
N SER A 23 -12.81 8.90 -20.51
CA SER A 23 -12.95 9.30 -19.12
C SER A 23 -13.60 8.14 -18.39
N CYS A 24 -13.03 7.74 -17.30
CA CYS A 24 -13.55 6.66 -16.49
C CYS A 24 -14.84 7.16 -15.83
N GLY A 25 -15.95 7.02 -16.52
CA GLY A 25 -17.25 7.49 -16.08
C GLY A 25 -17.50 8.99 -16.33
N ASN A 26 -18.32 9.59 -15.53
CA ASN A 26 -18.80 10.95 -15.68
C ASN A 26 -18.04 11.92 -14.76
N ASP A 27 -16.71 12.03 -14.98
CA ASP A 27 -15.80 12.83 -14.14
C ASP A 27 -16.20 14.31 -14.06
N GLU A 28 -16.74 14.87 -15.14
CA GLU A 28 -17.25 16.24 -15.13
C GLU A 28 -18.41 16.41 -14.15
N LYS A 29 -19.28 15.43 -14.06
CA LYS A 29 -20.39 15.40 -13.10
C LYS A 29 -19.89 15.41 -11.65
N TYR A 30 -18.82 14.67 -11.38
CA TYR A 30 -18.31 14.48 -10.04
C TYR A 30 -17.17 15.44 -9.67
N HIS A 31 -16.66 16.20 -10.62
CA HIS A 31 -15.54 17.12 -10.41
C HIS A 31 -14.25 16.44 -9.86
N LEU A 32 -14.06 15.16 -10.17
CA LEU A 32 -12.92 14.36 -9.73
C LEU A 32 -12.10 13.77 -10.91
N PRO A 33 -11.70 14.57 -11.91
CA PRO A 33 -10.94 14.06 -13.05
C PRO A 33 -9.52 13.67 -12.64
N TYR A 34 -9.03 12.58 -13.21
CA TYR A 34 -7.64 12.15 -13.10
C TYR A 34 -7.05 11.84 -14.48
N LYS A 35 -5.76 11.68 -14.54
CA LYS A 35 -5.05 11.27 -15.76
C LYS A 35 -3.78 10.50 -15.43
N ASN A 36 -3.46 9.52 -16.27
CA ASN A 36 -2.20 8.83 -16.23
C ASN A 36 -1.08 9.74 -16.72
N THR A 37 0.00 9.85 -15.95
CA THR A 37 1.11 10.74 -16.27
C THR A 37 2.44 10.00 -16.09
N TYR A 38 3.26 10.03 -17.14
CA TYR A 38 4.62 9.53 -17.09
C TYR A 38 5.61 10.70 -17.04
N VAL A 39 6.35 10.76 -15.93
CA VAL A 39 7.48 11.68 -15.75
C VAL A 39 8.62 10.89 -15.11
N LYS A 40 9.80 10.96 -15.70
CA LYS A 40 11.00 10.37 -15.06
C LYS A 40 11.24 11.07 -13.72
N GLU A 41 11.38 10.28 -12.66
CA GLU A 41 11.63 10.80 -11.32
C GLU A 41 13.15 10.81 -11.06
N PRO A 42 13.75 11.97 -10.81
CA PRO A 42 15.20 12.08 -10.59
C PRO A 42 15.73 11.22 -9.44
N LEU A 43 14.98 11.09 -8.34
CA LEU A 43 15.38 10.29 -7.18
C LEU A 43 15.60 8.80 -7.51
N VAL A 44 14.98 8.29 -8.59
CA VAL A 44 15.22 6.91 -9.04
C VAL A 44 16.67 6.71 -9.51
N THR A 45 17.40 7.77 -9.87
CA THR A 45 18.81 7.67 -10.21
C THR A 45 19.72 7.38 -9.01
N GLU A 46 19.22 7.67 -7.80
CA GLU A 46 19.91 7.39 -6.54
C GLU A 46 19.61 5.97 -6.02
N ASN A 47 18.68 5.25 -6.63
CA ASN A 47 18.28 3.90 -6.21
C ASN A 47 19.37 2.87 -6.55
N GLU A 48 20.21 2.56 -5.58
CA GLU A 48 21.33 1.60 -5.71
C GLU A 48 20.83 0.16 -5.96
N TYR A 49 19.63 -0.20 -5.50
CA TYR A 49 19.09 -1.56 -5.64
C TYR A 49 18.86 -1.95 -7.10
N ARG A 50 18.59 -1.01 -7.99
CA ARG A 50 18.36 -1.27 -9.42
C ARG A 50 19.59 -1.82 -10.17
N VAL A 51 20.77 -1.60 -9.62
CA VAL A 51 22.05 -2.06 -10.17
C VAL A 51 22.79 -3.02 -9.24
N ALA A 52 22.19 -3.36 -8.11
CA ALA A 52 22.78 -4.27 -7.14
C ALA A 52 22.91 -5.69 -7.71
N LYS A 53 23.98 -6.39 -7.32
CA LYS A 53 24.16 -7.79 -7.67
C LYS A 53 23.29 -8.67 -6.75
N PRO A 54 22.68 -9.73 -7.29
CA PRO A 54 21.91 -10.67 -6.47
C PRO A 54 22.77 -11.29 -5.37
N GLU A 55 22.26 -11.23 -4.13
CA GLU A 55 22.81 -11.95 -2.98
C GLU A 55 21.87 -13.09 -2.62
N THR A 56 22.39 -14.32 -2.67
CA THR A 56 21.61 -15.49 -2.28
C THR A 56 22.06 -15.98 -0.93
N ILE A 57 21.16 -15.91 0.05
CA ILE A 57 21.37 -16.48 1.38
C ILE A 57 20.48 -17.71 1.49
N VAL A 58 21.12 -18.87 1.66
CA VAL A 58 20.41 -20.13 1.92
C VAL A 58 20.10 -20.19 3.42
N PRO A 59 18.82 -20.25 3.82
CA PRO A 59 18.48 -20.36 5.23
C PRO A 59 18.92 -21.70 5.79
N LYS A 60 19.32 -21.71 7.05
CA LYS A 60 19.54 -22.93 7.82
C LYS A 60 18.18 -23.59 8.14
N SER A 61 18.22 -24.78 8.74
CA SER A 61 17.01 -25.49 9.17
C SER A 61 16.23 -24.72 10.24
N PHE A 62 14.95 -25.08 10.41
CA PHE A 62 14.14 -24.50 11.48
C PHE A 62 14.70 -24.86 12.87
N GLU A 63 15.27 -26.04 13.04
CA GLU A 63 15.89 -26.48 14.30
C GLU A 63 17.08 -25.59 14.68
N GLU A 64 17.91 -25.22 13.70
CA GLU A 64 19.01 -24.28 13.93
C GLU A 64 18.49 -22.86 14.19
N ALA A 65 17.48 -22.42 13.45
CA ALA A 65 16.84 -21.13 13.63
C ALA A 65 16.25 -20.97 15.03
N ARG A 66 15.61 -22.00 15.55
CA ARG A 66 14.98 -22.01 16.86
C ARG A 66 15.95 -21.70 18.01
N GLN A 67 17.24 -21.99 17.82
CA GLN A 67 18.27 -21.69 18.83
C GLN A 67 18.71 -20.21 18.81
N ILE A 68 18.43 -19.50 17.72
CA ILE A 68 18.86 -18.11 17.49
C ILE A 68 17.68 -17.14 17.64
N LEU A 69 16.48 -17.58 17.25
CA LEU A 69 15.26 -16.78 17.32
C LEU A 69 14.88 -16.42 18.76
N PRO A 70 14.18 -15.32 18.99
CA PRO A 70 13.68 -14.97 20.31
C PRO A 70 12.83 -16.12 20.90
N ASN A 71 13.15 -16.51 22.12
CA ASN A 71 12.42 -17.56 22.84
C ASN A 71 11.48 -16.92 23.86
N PRO A 72 10.17 -16.82 23.58
CA PRO A 72 9.24 -16.21 24.51
C PRO A 72 9.00 -17.10 25.72
N ILE A 73 8.89 -16.45 26.89
CA ILE A 73 8.51 -17.10 28.16
C ILE A 73 7.12 -16.61 28.53
N TRP A 74 6.14 -17.51 28.48
CA TRP A 74 4.75 -17.17 28.79
C TRP A 74 4.04 -18.33 29.49
N GLY A 75 4.11 -18.32 30.81
CA GLY A 75 3.57 -19.41 31.66
C GLY A 75 2.05 -19.58 31.46
N GLY A 76 1.60 -20.83 31.27
CA GLY A 76 0.20 -21.18 31.09
C GLY A 76 -0.37 -20.90 29.66
N HIS A 77 0.50 -20.56 28.70
CA HIS A 77 0.12 -20.23 27.31
C HIS A 77 0.82 -21.14 26.29
N ASP A 78 0.87 -22.43 26.57
CA ASP A 78 1.61 -23.40 25.74
C ASP A 78 1.11 -23.43 24.28
N LYS A 79 -0.19 -23.30 24.07
CA LYS A 79 -0.80 -23.28 22.71
C LYS A 79 -0.39 -22.05 21.91
N GLU A 80 -0.32 -20.90 22.56
CA GLU A 80 0.13 -19.64 21.94
C GLU A 80 1.62 -19.72 21.61
N LEU A 81 2.41 -20.37 22.46
CA LEU A 81 3.83 -20.64 22.20
C LEU A 81 4.02 -21.63 21.05
N GLU A 82 3.18 -22.67 20.95
CA GLU A 82 3.17 -23.57 19.79
C GLU A 82 2.84 -22.81 18.49
N MET A 83 1.85 -21.91 18.52
CA MET A 83 1.51 -21.06 17.37
C MET A 83 2.66 -20.14 16.98
N TYR A 84 3.34 -19.54 17.96
CA TYR A 84 4.51 -18.70 17.71
C TYR A 84 5.61 -19.47 16.97
N TRP A 85 5.96 -20.67 17.44
CA TRP A 85 6.98 -21.49 16.78
C TRP A 85 6.52 -21.99 15.41
N LYS A 86 5.24 -22.32 15.25
CA LYS A 86 4.67 -22.71 13.95
C LYS A 86 4.72 -21.56 12.95
N ALA A 87 4.49 -20.33 13.35
CA ALA A 87 4.64 -19.17 12.50
C ALA A 87 6.08 -19.02 11.96
N TRP A 88 7.08 -19.22 12.82
CA TRP A 88 8.48 -19.21 12.40
C TRP A 88 8.84 -20.38 11.48
N GLU A 89 8.37 -21.57 11.78
CA GLU A 89 8.57 -22.75 10.90
C GLU A 89 8.03 -22.47 9.49
N ILE A 90 6.83 -21.94 9.40
CA ILE A 90 6.21 -21.55 8.13
C ILE A 90 7.03 -20.46 7.42
N ALA A 91 7.42 -19.41 8.12
CA ALA A 91 8.19 -18.31 7.54
C ALA A 91 9.53 -18.81 6.99
N ILE A 92 10.26 -19.63 7.74
CA ILE A 92 11.55 -20.18 7.31
C ILE A 92 11.40 -21.11 6.12
N GLY A 93 10.37 -21.97 6.10
CA GLY A 93 10.05 -22.84 4.97
C GLY A 93 9.69 -22.10 3.67
N ASN A 94 9.34 -20.81 3.78
CA ASN A 94 8.97 -19.97 2.64
C ASN A 94 10.05 -18.95 2.24
N ILE A 95 11.27 -19.08 2.73
CA ILE A 95 12.39 -18.30 2.22
C ILE A 95 12.77 -18.81 0.84
N ARG A 96 12.86 -17.91 -0.14
CA ARG A 96 13.19 -18.17 -1.53
C ARG A 96 14.48 -17.48 -1.95
N ALA A 97 15.23 -18.13 -2.83
CA ALA A 97 16.34 -17.49 -3.53
C ALA A 97 15.82 -16.74 -4.79
N PRO A 98 16.48 -15.66 -5.22
CA PRO A 98 16.20 -15.01 -6.49
C PRO A 98 16.31 -15.99 -7.66
N GLN A 99 15.34 -15.97 -8.57
CA GLN A 99 15.47 -16.70 -9.83
C GLN A 99 16.48 -16.00 -10.75
N ALA A 100 17.24 -16.76 -11.51
CA ALA A 100 18.16 -16.20 -12.49
C ALA A 100 17.40 -15.35 -13.52
N GLY A 101 17.85 -14.11 -13.73
CA GLY A 101 17.21 -13.17 -14.66
C GLY A 101 16.00 -12.42 -14.14
N SER A 102 15.52 -12.68 -12.93
CA SER A 102 14.37 -11.98 -12.33
C SER A 102 14.64 -10.50 -12.05
N GLY A 103 15.90 -10.13 -11.85
CA GLY A 103 16.29 -8.82 -11.35
C GLY A 103 16.05 -8.64 -9.84
N PHE A 104 15.65 -9.70 -9.12
CA PHE A 104 15.66 -9.70 -7.66
C PHE A 104 17.10 -9.70 -7.14
N VAL A 105 17.35 -8.95 -6.09
CA VAL A 105 18.70 -8.70 -5.55
C VAL A 105 18.99 -9.39 -4.22
N SER A 106 17.98 -10.03 -3.62
CA SER A 106 18.16 -10.73 -2.34
C SER A 106 17.19 -11.90 -2.19
N SER A 107 17.63 -12.90 -1.40
CA SER A 107 16.70 -13.91 -0.89
C SER A 107 15.57 -13.24 -0.12
N TYR A 108 14.37 -13.78 -0.19
CA TYR A 108 13.17 -13.13 0.29
C TYR A 108 12.19 -14.11 0.93
N LEU A 109 11.30 -13.56 1.75
CA LEU A 109 10.18 -14.30 2.33
C LEU A 109 9.00 -14.26 1.34
N ASP A 110 8.62 -15.45 0.84
CA ASP A 110 7.44 -15.66 0.01
C ASP A 110 6.19 -15.71 0.89
N THR A 111 5.40 -14.67 0.84
CA THR A 111 4.23 -14.50 1.71
C THR A 111 2.99 -15.25 1.21
N ALA A 112 2.98 -15.69 -0.05
CA ALA A 112 1.82 -16.27 -0.71
C ALA A 112 2.06 -17.69 -1.24
N TYR A 113 3.20 -18.32 -0.94
CA TYR A 113 3.56 -19.70 -1.33
C TYR A 113 3.66 -19.95 -2.84
N ASN A 114 3.76 -18.90 -3.66
CA ASN A 114 3.77 -18.99 -5.12
C ASN A 114 5.04 -18.40 -5.76
N GLY A 115 5.97 -17.91 -4.94
CA GLY A 115 7.22 -17.28 -5.37
C GLY A 115 7.10 -15.80 -5.71
N ASN A 116 5.90 -15.24 -5.81
CA ASN A 116 5.71 -13.80 -6.01
C ASN A 116 5.99 -13.03 -4.71
N ILE A 117 6.30 -11.75 -4.84
CA ILE A 117 6.35 -10.83 -3.70
C ILE A 117 5.15 -9.90 -3.72
N PHE A 118 4.54 -9.68 -2.55
CA PHE A 118 3.36 -8.86 -2.35
C PHE A 118 3.69 -7.72 -1.39
N MET A 119 3.47 -6.47 -1.80
CA MET A 119 3.87 -5.29 -1.03
C MET A 119 3.17 -5.20 0.33
N TRP A 120 1.87 -5.39 0.35
CA TRP A 120 1.03 -5.36 1.55
C TRP A 120 1.45 -6.47 2.54
N ASP A 121 1.47 -7.71 2.06
CA ASP A 121 1.76 -8.89 2.87
C ASP A 121 3.19 -8.86 3.41
N SER A 122 4.16 -8.50 2.57
CA SER A 122 5.55 -8.36 2.99
C SER A 122 5.70 -7.31 4.10
N SER A 123 5.02 -6.18 4.00
CA SER A 123 5.09 -5.12 5.01
C SER A 123 4.56 -5.61 6.37
N PHE A 124 3.46 -6.35 6.40
CA PHE A 124 2.92 -6.90 7.66
C PHE A 124 3.77 -8.04 8.22
N ILE A 125 4.21 -8.97 7.38
CA ILE A 125 5.03 -10.09 7.84
C ILE A 125 6.34 -9.62 8.45
N LEU A 126 6.95 -8.58 7.89
CA LEU A 126 8.19 -8.01 8.43
C LEU A 126 8.01 -7.36 9.81
N MET A 127 6.77 -7.06 10.25
CA MET A 127 6.53 -6.59 11.61
C MET A 127 6.94 -7.62 12.66
N PHE A 128 6.82 -8.92 12.38
CA PHE A 128 7.37 -9.94 13.27
C PHE A 128 8.73 -10.47 12.79
N ALA A 129 8.94 -10.64 11.50
CA ALA A 129 10.11 -11.31 10.95
C ALA A 129 11.42 -10.55 11.22
N ARG A 130 11.37 -9.21 11.40
CA ARG A 130 12.53 -8.40 11.81
C ARG A 130 13.19 -8.89 13.10
N TYR A 131 12.46 -9.52 14.00
CA TYR A 131 13.04 -10.10 15.24
C TYR A 131 13.93 -11.32 14.94
N GLY A 132 13.85 -11.90 13.76
CA GLY A 132 14.68 -12.99 13.28
C GLY A 132 15.94 -12.57 12.51
N THR A 133 16.28 -11.28 12.47
CA THR A 133 17.39 -10.74 11.66
C THR A 133 18.75 -11.40 11.95
N ARG A 134 18.98 -11.90 13.17
CA ARG A 134 20.20 -12.67 13.51
C ARG A 134 20.29 -14.02 12.79
N PHE A 135 19.16 -14.56 12.38
CA PHE A 135 19.09 -15.84 11.65
C PHE A 135 19.10 -15.60 10.15
N PHE A 136 18.24 -14.68 9.67
CA PHE A 136 18.09 -14.35 8.24
C PHE A 136 17.71 -12.87 8.12
N PRO A 137 18.28 -12.13 7.14
CA PRO A 137 17.97 -10.70 6.97
C PRO A 137 16.62 -10.50 6.29
N PHE A 138 15.53 -10.81 6.99
CA PHE A 138 14.16 -10.76 6.47
C PHE A 138 13.79 -9.42 5.84
N GLN A 139 14.33 -8.31 6.38
CA GLN A 139 14.10 -6.96 5.85
C GLN A 139 14.54 -6.82 4.38
N ASN A 140 15.51 -7.63 3.94
CA ASN A 140 15.98 -7.62 2.56
C ASN A 140 14.91 -8.11 1.55
N THR A 141 13.79 -8.68 2.00
CA THR A 141 12.62 -8.95 1.14
C THR A 141 12.19 -7.69 0.39
N LEU A 142 12.20 -6.52 1.03
CA LEU A 142 11.83 -5.24 0.42
C LEU A 142 12.81 -4.77 -0.64
N ASN A 143 14.07 -5.19 -0.58
CA ASN A 143 15.08 -4.80 -1.58
C ASN A 143 14.68 -5.23 -3.00
N ASN A 144 13.90 -6.30 -3.13
CA ASN A 144 13.42 -6.78 -4.42
C ASN A 144 12.37 -5.83 -5.02
N PHE A 145 11.49 -5.23 -4.21
CA PHE A 145 10.60 -4.17 -4.68
C PHE A 145 11.39 -2.95 -5.13
N TYR A 146 12.41 -2.56 -4.35
CA TYR A 146 13.27 -1.43 -4.68
C TYR A 146 14.06 -1.65 -5.96
N ALA A 147 14.59 -2.85 -6.17
CA ALA A 147 15.30 -3.23 -7.40
C ALA A 147 14.40 -3.18 -8.64
N LYS A 148 13.09 -3.40 -8.47
CA LYS A 148 12.09 -3.39 -9.55
C LYS A 148 11.41 -2.03 -9.75
N GLN A 149 11.85 -0.98 -9.06
CA GLN A 149 11.33 0.36 -9.26
C GLN A 149 11.54 0.84 -10.69
N HIS A 150 10.48 1.32 -11.32
CA HIS A 150 10.51 1.89 -12.67
C HIS A 150 11.12 3.30 -12.69
N PRO A 151 11.57 3.79 -13.88
CA PRO A 151 12.22 5.10 -13.98
C PRO A 151 11.37 6.31 -13.59
N ASP A 152 10.05 6.15 -13.49
CA ASP A 152 9.10 7.16 -13.05
C ASP A 152 8.75 7.05 -11.56
N GLY A 153 9.36 6.12 -10.83
CA GLY A 153 9.13 5.88 -9.42
C GLY A 153 8.13 4.75 -9.12
N PHE A 154 7.38 4.26 -10.11
CA PHE A 154 6.40 3.18 -9.91
C PHE A 154 7.02 1.91 -9.36
N ILE A 155 6.33 1.26 -8.42
CA ILE A 155 6.60 -0.09 -7.95
C ILE A 155 5.28 -0.87 -7.98
N CYS A 156 5.25 -2.00 -8.69
CA CYS A 156 4.05 -2.83 -8.74
C CYS A 156 3.80 -3.50 -7.37
N ARG A 157 2.54 -3.56 -6.95
CA ARG A 157 2.18 -4.16 -5.65
C ARG A 157 2.46 -5.66 -5.56
N GLU A 158 2.47 -6.34 -6.70
CA GLU A 158 2.77 -7.77 -6.83
C GLU A 158 3.74 -7.96 -7.99
N ILE A 159 4.86 -8.62 -7.72
CA ILE A 159 5.91 -8.92 -8.69
C ILE A 159 6.11 -10.42 -8.72
N LYS A 160 6.05 -11.01 -9.90
CA LYS A 160 6.23 -12.45 -10.12
C LYS A 160 7.63 -12.91 -9.76
N ALA A 161 7.78 -14.20 -9.48
CA ALA A 161 9.07 -14.81 -9.18
C ALA A 161 10.13 -14.61 -10.29
N ASP A 162 9.69 -14.45 -11.54
CA ASP A 162 10.56 -14.13 -12.69
C ASP A 162 10.90 -12.65 -12.81
N GLY A 163 10.35 -11.82 -11.90
CA GLY A 163 10.58 -10.39 -11.84
C GLY A 163 9.66 -9.55 -12.73
N ALA A 164 8.67 -10.13 -13.38
CA ALA A 164 7.67 -9.37 -14.13
C ALA A 164 6.61 -8.77 -13.20
N ASP A 165 6.14 -7.56 -13.49
CA ASP A 165 4.99 -6.99 -12.83
C ASP A 165 3.74 -7.83 -13.10
N CYS A 166 2.89 -8.03 -12.08
CA CYS A 166 1.61 -8.73 -12.25
C CYS A 166 0.54 -7.85 -12.91
N PHE A 167 0.67 -6.54 -12.80
CA PHE A 167 -0.32 -5.57 -13.28
C PHE A 167 0.34 -4.50 -14.13
N GLU A 168 -0.42 -3.98 -15.08
CA GLU A 168 0.01 -2.82 -15.85
C GLU A 168 0.05 -1.56 -14.98
N ARG A 169 1.04 -0.70 -15.21
CA ARG A 169 1.36 0.48 -14.37
C ARG A 169 0.16 1.34 -13.98
N TYR A 170 -0.77 1.56 -14.88
CA TYR A 170 -1.90 2.46 -14.67
C TYR A 170 -3.22 1.75 -14.35
N ASP A 171 -3.18 0.44 -14.17
CA ASP A 171 -4.35 -0.27 -13.67
C ASP A 171 -4.67 0.17 -12.24
N PRO A 172 -5.93 0.40 -11.90
CA PRO A 172 -6.31 0.76 -10.52
C PRO A 172 -5.88 -0.26 -9.46
N VAL A 173 -5.55 -1.48 -9.90
CA VAL A 173 -5.07 -2.58 -9.03
C VAL A 173 -3.54 -2.72 -9.00
N SER A 174 -2.80 -1.87 -9.74
CA SER A 174 -1.35 -2.00 -9.89
C SER A 174 -0.55 -1.61 -8.65
N THR A 175 -1.12 -0.77 -7.80
CA THR A 175 -0.51 -0.32 -6.54
C THR A 175 -1.15 -1.00 -5.34
N GLY A 176 -0.46 -0.98 -4.20
CA GLY A 176 -0.96 -1.45 -2.92
C GLY A 176 -0.87 -0.37 -1.85
N PRO A 177 -1.32 -0.65 -0.63
CA PRO A 177 -1.10 0.23 0.50
C PRO A 177 0.39 0.55 0.66
N ASN A 178 0.73 1.84 0.68
CA ASN A 178 2.12 2.29 0.75
C ASN A 178 2.66 2.18 2.18
N LEU A 179 2.89 0.96 2.65
CA LEU A 179 3.34 0.66 4.02
C LEU A 179 4.83 0.32 4.13
N MET A 180 5.58 0.32 3.04
CA MET A 180 7.02 0.11 3.08
C MET A 180 7.74 1.13 3.99
N PRO A 181 7.41 2.44 3.97
CA PRO A 181 8.01 3.39 4.89
C PRO A 181 7.77 3.06 6.36
N TRP A 182 6.59 2.57 6.72
CA TRP A 182 6.32 2.12 8.08
C TRP A 182 7.21 0.94 8.48
N CYS A 183 7.29 -0.06 7.63
CA CYS A 183 8.12 -1.24 7.87
C CYS A 183 9.61 -0.86 8.04
N GLU A 184 10.11 0.06 7.22
CA GLU A 184 11.51 0.52 7.29
C GLU A 184 11.77 1.38 8.54
N MET A 185 10.85 2.28 8.92
CA MET A 185 11.03 3.09 10.14
C MET A 185 10.99 2.24 11.41
N VAL A 186 10.09 1.26 11.48
CA VAL A 186 10.06 0.33 12.62
C VAL A 186 11.37 -0.48 12.70
N TYR A 187 11.93 -0.89 11.56
CA TYR A 187 13.24 -1.54 11.50
C TYR A 187 14.35 -0.59 11.95
N PHE A 188 14.37 0.64 11.44
CA PHE A 188 15.34 1.67 11.83
C PHE A 188 15.29 1.97 13.33
N HIS A 189 14.13 2.18 13.91
CA HIS A 189 13.99 2.44 15.34
C HIS A 189 14.49 1.28 16.22
N GLN A 190 14.42 0.04 15.70
CA GLN A 190 14.89 -1.13 16.45
C GLN A 190 16.40 -1.35 16.34
N PHE A 191 16.99 -1.08 15.17
CA PHE A 191 18.37 -1.48 14.87
C PHE A 191 19.32 -0.30 14.64
N GLY A 192 18.82 0.91 14.40
CA GLY A 192 19.62 2.10 14.13
C GLY A 192 20.38 2.06 12.81
N ASP A 193 19.88 1.30 11.81
CA ASP A 193 20.54 1.10 10.52
C ASP A 193 20.38 2.35 9.63
N THR A 194 21.22 3.34 9.89
CA THR A 194 21.23 4.60 9.14
C THR A 194 21.70 4.41 7.69
N GLU A 195 22.59 3.45 7.43
CA GLU A 195 23.03 3.16 6.06
C GLU A 195 21.87 2.67 5.20
N ARG A 196 21.05 1.75 5.71
CA ARG A 196 19.83 1.32 5.06
C ARG A 196 18.88 2.49 4.84
N LEU A 197 18.68 3.32 5.87
CA LEU A 197 17.78 4.46 5.78
C LEU A 197 18.19 5.42 4.64
N HIS A 198 19.48 5.71 4.48
CA HIS A 198 20.01 6.51 3.37
C HIS A 198 19.67 5.90 1.99
N LYS A 199 19.83 4.58 1.84
CA LYS A 199 19.62 3.89 0.56
C LYS A 199 18.14 3.81 0.15
N ILE A 200 17.24 3.63 1.11
CA ILE A 200 15.81 3.45 0.82
C ILE A 200 15.05 4.76 0.67
N PHE A 201 15.49 5.83 1.30
CA PHE A 201 14.78 7.10 1.33
C PHE A 201 14.45 7.65 -0.07
N PRO A 202 15.40 7.76 -1.03
CA PRO A 202 15.08 8.24 -2.38
C PRO A 202 14.10 7.31 -3.10
N VAL A 203 14.17 6.00 -2.86
CA VAL A 203 13.27 5.01 -3.46
C VAL A 203 11.83 5.23 -2.99
N LEU A 204 11.65 5.40 -1.68
CA LEU A 204 10.34 5.58 -1.06
C LEU A 204 9.72 6.93 -1.43
N CYS A 205 10.54 8.00 -1.45
CA CYS A 205 10.10 9.32 -1.93
C CYS A 205 9.67 9.27 -3.41
N ALA A 206 10.43 8.59 -4.27
CA ALA A 206 10.08 8.44 -5.68
C ALA A 206 8.75 7.70 -5.88
N TYR A 207 8.51 6.63 -5.13
CA TYR A 207 7.24 5.90 -5.17
C TYR A 207 6.07 6.74 -4.63
N TYR A 208 6.28 7.47 -3.55
CA TYR A 208 5.29 8.40 -3.01
C TYR A 208 4.89 9.46 -4.05
N LYS A 209 5.87 10.08 -4.72
CA LYS A 209 5.63 11.07 -5.78
C LYS A 209 4.87 10.47 -6.96
N TRP A 210 5.17 9.23 -7.33
CA TRP A 210 4.42 8.53 -8.38
C TRP A 210 2.93 8.36 -8.01
N LEU A 211 2.64 7.95 -6.78
CA LEU A 211 1.26 7.83 -6.28
C LEU A 211 0.55 9.19 -6.26
N LYS A 212 1.23 10.23 -5.76
CA LYS A 212 0.70 11.61 -5.79
C LYS A 212 0.34 12.05 -7.21
N LEU A 213 1.17 11.73 -8.19
CA LEU A 213 0.96 12.13 -9.58
C LEU A 213 -0.16 11.33 -10.27
N ASN A 214 -0.32 10.04 -9.95
CA ASN A 214 -1.15 9.12 -10.72
C ASN A 214 -2.38 8.59 -9.97
N HIS A 215 -2.42 8.69 -8.63
CA HIS A 215 -3.50 8.16 -7.81
C HIS A 215 -4.24 9.24 -6.99
N THR A 216 -4.18 10.50 -7.43
CA THR A 216 -4.93 11.60 -6.79
C THR A 216 -6.04 12.14 -7.69
N TRP A 217 -7.11 12.58 -7.06
CA TRP A 217 -8.09 13.44 -7.66
C TRP A 217 -7.56 14.88 -7.76
N ARG A 218 -8.27 15.74 -8.48
CA ARG A 218 -7.88 17.15 -8.66
C ARG A 218 -7.76 17.92 -7.33
N ASN A 219 -8.50 17.52 -6.30
CA ASN A 219 -8.42 18.13 -4.96
C ASN A 219 -7.25 17.61 -4.12
N GLY A 220 -6.40 16.75 -4.65
CA GLY A 220 -5.23 16.18 -3.98
C GLY A 220 -5.51 14.95 -3.11
N THR A 221 -6.77 14.53 -2.97
CA THR A 221 -7.08 13.29 -2.25
C THR A 221 -6.80 12.06 -3.10
N TYR A 222 -6.49 10.94 -2.46
CA TYR A 222 -6.12 9.70 -3.12
C TYR A 222 -7.33 8.81 -3.39
N TRP A 223 -7.23 8.08 -4.49
CA TRP A 223 -8.14 6.99 -4.85
C TRP A 223 -7.38 5.67 -4.92
N SER A 224 -8.10 4.58 -4.82
CA SER A 224 -7.58 3.22 -4.94
C SER A 224 -8.62 2.30 -5.60
N SER A 225 -8.50 1.01 -5.39
CA SER A 225 -9.47 -0.03 -5.76
C SER A 225 -9.53 -1.07 -4.64
N GLY A 226 -10.44 -2.03 -4.73
CA GLY A 226 -10.50 -3.10 -3.72
C GLY A 226 -9.16 -3.84 -3.60
N TRP A 227 -8.58 -4.26 -4.70
CA TRP A 227 -7.26 -4.89 -4.68
C TRP A 227 -6.14 -3.92 -4.31
N GLY A 228 -6.25 -2.66 -4.72
CA GLY A 228 -5.27 -1.63 -4.38
C GLY A 228 -5.19 -1.31 -2.89
N THR A 229 -6.27 -1.52 -2.13
CA THR A 229 -6.27 -1.32 -0.66
C THR A 229 -5.95 -2.59 0.12
N GLY A 230 -5.89 -3.75 -0.54
CA GLY A 230 -5.77 -5.04 0.12
C GLY A 230 -7.05 -5.50 0.83
N MET A 231 -8.17 -4.77 0.71
CA MET A 231 -9.47 -5.13 1.28
C MET A 231 -10.49 -5.40 0.16
N ASP A 232 -10.22 -6.39 -0.65
CA ASP A 232 -10.71 -6.69 -1.99
C ASP A 232 -12.23 -6.59 -2.18
N ASN A 233 -13.00 -7.12 -1.26
CA ASN A 233 -14.46 -7.20 -1.36
C ASN A 233 -15.19 -6.42 -0.25
N MET A 234 -14.53 -5.45 0.36
CA MET A 234 -15.17 -4.52 1.30
C MET A 234 -16.33 -3.80 0.58
N PRO A 235 -17.56 -3.85 1.11
CA PRO A 235 -18.75 -3.38 0.39
C PRO A 235 -18.93 -1.85 0.49
N ARG A 236 -18.04 -1.09 -0.13
CA ARG A 236 -18.00 0.38 -0.07
C ARG A 236 -18.10 1.06 -1.44
N VAL A 237 -17.77 0.35 -2.51
CA VAL A 237 -17.83 0.88 -3.87
C VAL A 237 -19.28 0.89 -4.37
N PRO A 238 -19.75 1.96 -5.07
CA PRO A 238 -21.08 2.01 -5.68
C PRO A 238 -21.33 0.83 -6.61
N SER A 239 -22.57 0.35 -6.66
CA SER A 239 -22.95 -0.92 -7.29
C SER A 239 -22.72 -0.97 -8.81
N GLU A 240 -22.63 0.18 -9.48
CA GLU A 240 -22.34 0.31 -10.90
C GLU A 240 -20.87 0.09 -11.26
N TYR A 241 -19.99 0.02 -10.26
CA TYR A 241 -18.55 -0.20 -10.43
C TYR A 241 -18.12 -1.55 -9.87
N SER A 242 -17.06 -2.10 -10.45
CA SER A 242 -16.41 -3.27 -9.87
C SER A 242 -15.81 -2.94 -8.50
N PRO A 243 -16.17 -3.65 -7.43
CA PRO A 243 -15.58 -3.42 -6.11
C PRO A 243 -14.08 -3.75 -6.06
N ILE A 244 -13.59 -4.58 -6.99
CA ILE A 244 -12.21 -5.05 -7.03
C ILE A 244 -11.32 -4.16 -7.91
N TYR A 245 -11.78 -3.85 -9.13
CA TYR A 245 -10.95 -3.26 -10.18
C TYR A 245 -11.17 -1.77 -10.42
N SER A 246 -12.22 -1.18 -9.85
CA SER A 246 -12.55 0.22 -10.09
C SER A 246 -12.20 1.10 -8.89
N HIS A 247 -11.82 2.35 -9.16
CA HIS A 247 -11.71 3.39 -8.13
C HIS A 247 -13.07 3.92 -7.67
N GLY A 248 -14.18 3.52 -8.33
CA GLY A 248 -15.55 3.86 -7.94
C GLY A 248 -15.90 5.35 -7.96
N HIS A 249 -15.06 6.20 -8.57
CA HIS A 249 -15.15 7.67 -8.49
C HIS A 249 -15.30 8.18 -7.05
N MET A 250 -14.54 7.62 -6.13
CA MET A 250 -14.65 7.94 -4.71
C MET A 250 -13.28 8.29 -4.09
N ILE A 251 -13.31 8.94 -2.95
CA ILE A 251 -12.16 9.19 -2.09
C ILE A 251 -12.08 8.04 -1.10
N TRP A 252 -10.94 7.35 -1.10
CA TRP A 252 -10.73 6.15 -0.30
C TRP A 252 -10.09 6.53 1.04
N LEU A 253 -10.84 6.41 2.12
CA LEU A 253 -10.42 6.83 3.47
C LEU A 253 -9.10 6.18 3.90
N ASP A 254 -9.03 4.86 3.85
CA ASP A 254 -7.84 4.11 4.26
C ASP A 254 -6.59 4.47 3.45
N THR A 255 -6.74 4.65 2.13
CA THR A 255 -5.65 5.09 1.26
C THR A 255 -5.16 6.49 1.63
N ASN A 256 -6.07 7.42 1.90
CA ASN A 256 -5.70 8.78 2.31
C ASN A 256 -5.03 8.80 3.70
N LEU A 257 -5.51 8.01 4.65
CA LEU A 257 -4.89 7.85 5.97
C LEU A 257 -3.49 7.22 5.87
N GLN A 258 -3.34 6.18 5.05
CA GLN A 258 -2.05 5.52 4.82
C GLN A 258 -1.05 6.44 4.13
N GLN A 259 -1.49 7.24 3.15
CA GLN A 259 -0.62 8.22 2.50
C GLN A 259 -0.23 9.36 3.43
N LEU A 260 -1.14 9.84 4.27
CA LEU A 260 -0.79 10.81 5.33
C LEU A 260 0.22 10.22 6.31
N PHE A 261 -0.01 9.00 6.79
CA PHE A 261 0.93 8.32 7.67
C PHE A 261 2.30 8.15 7.01
N THR A 262 2.32 7.73 5.74
CA THR A 262 3.54 7.60 4.95
C THR A 262 4.26 8.95 4.78
N ALA A 263 3.54 10.03 4.50
CA ALA A 263 4.13 11.36 4.42
C ALA A 263 4.84 11.75 5.73
N ASN A 264 4.18 11.51 6.87
CA ASN A 264 4.78 11.77 8.18
C ASN A 264 6.05 10.93 8.43
N LEU A 265 6.06 9.66 8.01
CA LEU A 265 7.25 8.81 8.13
C LEU A 265 8.38 9.26 7.21
N LEU A 266 8.08 9.69 5.99
CA LEU A 266 9.09 10.24 5.08
C LEU A 266 9.64 11.58 5.57
N LEU A 267 8.80 12.42 6.20
CA LEU A 267 9.24 13.64 6.90
C LEU A 267 10.21 13.29 8.03
N GLU A 268 9.89 12.29 8.84
CA GLU A 268 10.77 11.81 9.91
C GLU A 268 12.10 11.28 9.35
N MET A 269 12.07 10.44 8.29
CA MET A 269 13.28 9.95 7.62
C MET A 269 14.14 11.11 7.10
N GLY A 270 13.52 12.05 6.38
CA GLY A 270 14.22 13.21 5.81
C GLY A 270 14.85 14.09 6.89
N PHE A 271 14.20 14.22 8.04
CA PHE A 271 14.75 14.91 9.21
C PHE A 271 16.02 14.20 9.74
N TYR A 272 15.97 12.88 9.94
CA TYR A 272 17.15 12.10 10.37
C TYR A 272 18.31 12.14 9.38
N LEU A 273 18.00 12.24 8.08
CA LEU A 273 18.98 12.23 7.00
C LEU A 273 19.42 13.63 6.54
N GLU A 274 18.87 14.69 7.12
CA GLU A 274 19.07 16.09 6.72
C GLU A 274 18.74 16.35 5.22
N ARG A 275 17.75 15.60 4.69
CA ARG A 275 17.27 15.65 3.30
C ARG A 275 16.07 16.59 3.15
N TRP A 276 16.25 17.86 3.47
CA TRP A 276 15.20 18.88 3.58
C TRP A 276 14.48 19.17 2.26
N GLN A 277 15.22 19.12 1.16
CA GLN A 277 14.68 19.48 -0.15
C GLN A 277 13.64 18.48 -0.65
N GLU A 278 13.81 17.19 -0.33
CA GLU A 278 12.90 16.13 -0.75
C GLU A 278 11.61 16.09 0.06
N ILE A 279 11.63 16.64 1.27
CA ILE A 279 10.50 16.60 2.19
C ILE A 279 9.69 17.90 2.25
N GLU A 280 10.17 19.01 1.66
CA GLU A 280 9.49 20.29 1.69
C GLU A 280 8.03 20.22 1.21
N GLU A 281 7.80 19.56 0.07
CA GLU A 281 6.44 19.37 -0.48
C GLU A 281 5.57 18.41 0.34
N LEU A 282 6.17 17.50 1.10
CA LEU A 282 5.44 16.51 1.88
C LEU A 282 4.75 17.14 3.10
N GLU A 283 5.33 18.18 3.67
CA GLU A 283 4.73 18.86 4.82
C GLU A 283 3.40 19.54 4.46
N ASP A 284 3.36 20.22 3.33
CA ASP A 284 2.15 20.89 2.84
C ASP A 284 1.08 19.85 2.45
N GLU A 285 1.50 18.74 1.85
CA GLU A 285 0.58 17.67 1.50
C GLU A 285 0.02 16.97 2.73
N ALA A 286 0.83 16.66 3.72
CA ALA A 286 0.36 16.08 4.99
C ALA A 286 -0.67 16.99 5.68
N LYS A 287 -0.40 18.30 5.73
CA LYS A 287 -1.35 19.30 6.25
C LYS A 287 -2.65 19.32 5.45
N MET A 288 -2.57 19.30 4.12
CA MET A 288 -3.75 19.30 3.24
C MET A 288 -4.57 18.04 3.45
N LEU A 289 -3.96 16.85 3.42
CA LEU A 289 -4.63 15.58 3.64
C LEU A 289 -5.26 15.49 5.02
N GLY A 290 -4.52 15.84 6.08
CA GLY A 290 -5.03 15.84 7.45
C GLY A 290 -6.27 16.74 7.60
N LYS A 291 -6.20 17.96 7.06
CA LYS A 291 -7.33 18.88 7.05
C LYS A 291 -8.52 18.37 6.25
N TYR A 292 -8.27 17.74 5.09
CA TYR A 292 -9.34 17.18 4.27
C TYR A 292 -10.06 16.04 4.99
N ILE A 293 -9.31 15.09 5.54
CA ILE A 293 -9.86 13.95 6.28
C ILE A 293 -10.68 14.40 7.47
N HIS A 294 -10.11 15.29 8.30
CA HIS A 294 -10.77 15.84 9.48
C HIS A 294 -12.11 16.51 9.16
N ASN A 295 -12.13 17.36 8.11
CA ASN A 295 -13.28 18.21 7.81
C ASN A 295 -14.34 17.54 6.93
N ASN A 296 -13.96 16.55 6.10
CA ASN A 296 -14.85 16.04 5.04
C ASN A 296 -15.17 14.55 5.16
N LEU A 297 -14.34 13.76 5.86
CA LEU A 297 -14.55 12.31 5.96
C LEU A 297 -15.08 11.87 7.33
N TRP A 298 -15.22 12.80 8.27
CA TRP A 298 -15.82 12.58 9.57
C TRP A 298 -17.34 12.78 9.52
N ASP A 299 -18.10 11.80 10.04
CA ASP A 299 -19.54 11.97 10.26
C ASP A 299 -19.85 12.21 11.74
N GLU A 300 -20.26 13.42 12.06
CA GLU A 300 -20.55 13.82 13.44
C GLU A 300 -21.71 13.04 14.05
N LYS A 301 -22.65 12.57 13.23
CA LYS A 301 -23.81 11.80 13.72
C LYS A 301 -23.40 10.42 14.23
N THR A 302 -22.57 9.70 13.49
CA THR A 302 -22.14 8.35 13.84
C THR A 302 -20.85 8.32 14.66
N GLY A 303 -20.06 9.42 14.66
CA GLY A 303 -18.77 9.47 15.32
C GLY A 303 -17.73 8.58 14.69
N PHE A 304 -17.70 8.53 13.34
CA PHE A 304 -16.84 7.64 12.62
C PHE A 304 -16.33 8.27 11.31
N LEU A 305 -15.22 7.77 10.78
CA LEU A 305 -14.66 8.17 9.49
C LEU A 305 -15.15 7.25 8.37
N TYR A 306 -15.42 7.84 7.19
CA TYR A 306 -15.93 7.12 6.03
C TYR A 306 -15.23 7.52 4.73
N ASP A 307 -15.29 6.63 3.74
CA ASP A 307 -15.04 7.00 2.34
C ASP A 307 -16.05 8.05 1.88
N GLN A 308 -15.70 8.82 0.86
CA GLN A 308 -16.59 9.83 0.28
C GLN A 308 -16.81 9.56 -1.21
N TYR A 309 -18.05 9.57 -1.62
CA TYR A 309 -18.41 9.49 -3.03
C TYR A 309 -18.14 10.82 -3.76
N ALA A 310 -18.08 10.75 -5.08
CA ALA A 310 -17.77 11.89 -5.92
C ALA A 310 -18.77 13.07 -5.80
N ASP A 311 -20.00 12.80 -5.41
CA ASP A 311 -21.01 13.82 -5.14
C ASP A 311 -20.88 14.50 -3.76
N GLY A 312 -19.86 14.09 -2.97
CA GLY A 312 -19.58 14.61 -1.64
C GLY A 312 -20.31 13.89 -0.50
N THR A 313 -21.17 12.92 -0.79
CA THR A 313 -21.84 12.13 0.27
C THR A 313 -20.90 11.09 0.86
N LEU A 314 -21.07 10.78 2.15
CA LEU A 314 -20.25 9.78 2.81
C LEU A 314 -20.82 8.35 2.58
N CYS A 315 -19.90 7.42 2.34
CA CYS A 315 -20.23 5.99 2.36
C CYS A 315 -20.59 5.58 3.80
N THR A 316 -21.66 4.80 3.96
CA THR A 316 -22.11 4.37 5.30
C THR A 316 -21.45 3.07 5.78
N THR A 317 -20.46 2.56 5.06
CA THR A 317 -19.78 1.31 5.41
C THR A 317 -18.66 1.58 6.44
N LYS A 318 -18.86 1.12 7.66
CA LYS A 318 -17.82 1.13 8.69
C LYS A 318 -16.86 -0.05 8.46
N GLY A 319 -15.60 0.25 8.22
CA GLY A 319 -14.54 -0.73 8.03
C GLY A 319 -13.35 -0.50 8.95
N ILE A 320 -12.60 -1.58 9.20
CA ILE A 320 -11.38 -1.53 10.04
C ILE A 320 -10.33 -0.56 9.48
N GLY A 321 -10.35 -0.30 8.17
CA GLY A 321 -9.45 0.64 7.50
C GLY A 321 -9.53 2.07 8.03
N ALA A 322 -10.64 2.48 8.65
CA ALA A 322 -10.78 3.77 9.29
C ALA A 322 -9.82 3.94 10.50
N TYR A 323 -9.40 2.84 11.13
CA TYR A 323 -8.49 2.89 12.29
C TYR A 323 -7.03 3.15 11.92
N TRP A 324 -6.68 3.28 10.64
CA TRP A 324 -5.41 3.89 10.25
C TRP A 324 -5.28 5.32 10.79
N ALA A 325 -6.39 5.98 11.10
CA ALA A 325 -6.40 7.29 11.77
C ALA A 325 -5.65 7.30 13.11
N LEU A 326 -5.53 6.15 13.80
CA LEU A 326 -4.78 6.03 15.06
C LEU A 326 -3.26 6.19 14.90
N PHE A 327 -2.75 6.12 13.68
CA PHE A 327 -1.34 6.37 13.35
C PHE A 327 -1.10 7.80 12.84
N THR A 328 -2.12 8.66 12.92
CA THR A 328 -2.07 10.03 12.42
C THR A 328 -2.70 10.98 13.44
N ASP A 329 -2.49 12.28 13.28
CA ASP A 329 -3.06 13.31 14.16
C ASP A 329 -4.33 13.95 13.56
N VAL A 330 -5.11 13.19 12.77
CA VAL A 330 -6.29 13.73 12.09
C VAL A 330 -7.51 13.88 12.99
N LEU A 331 -7.56 13.17 14.11
CA LEU A 331 -8.67 13.16 15.05
C LEU A 331 -8.33 14.02 16.27
N ASP A 332 -9.27 14.85 16.69
CA ASP A 332 -9.20 15.44 18.01
C ASP A 332 -9.51 14.42 19.12
N SER A 333 -9.32 14.80 20.38
CA SER A 333 -9.49 13.88 21.52
C SER A 333 -10.93 13.35 21.65
N VAL A 334 -11.95 14.13 21.24
CA VAL A 334 -13.36 13.73 21.30
C VAL A 334 -13.69 12.73 20.20
N GLN A 335 -13.21 13.02 18.98
CA GLN A 335 -13.35 12.13 17.83
C GLN A 335 -12.63 10.80 18.07
N LEU A 336 -11.41 10.85 18.59
CA LEU A 336 -10.62 9.68 18.95
C LEU A 336 -11.34 8.80 19.97
N ASP A 337 -11.84 9.40 21.06
CA ASP A 337 -12.60 8.67 22.09
C ASP A 337 -13.85 7.97 21.51
N ARG A 338 -14.57 8.66 20.61
CA ARG A 338 -15.75 8.07 19.94
C ARG A 338 -15.37 6.90 19.05
N MET A 339 -14.31 7.00 18.25
CA MET A 339 -13.84 5.91 17.40
C MET A 339 -13.34 4.71 18.22
N VAL A 340 -12.59 4.95 19.31
CA VAL A 340 -12.10 3.87 20.18
C VAL A 340 -13.26 3.16 20.88
N LYS A 341 -14.26 3.91 21.36
CA LYS A 341 -15.48 3.32 21.96
C LYS A 341 -16.26 2.46 20.99
N GLU A 342 -16.22 2.75 19.70
CA GLU A 342 -16.88 1.92 18.68
C GLU A 342 -16.27 0.51 18.60
N LEU A 343 -14.99 0.32 18.96
CA LEU A 343 -14.38 -1.02 19.07
C LEU A 343 -14.98 -1.87 20.19
N ASP A 344 -15.58 -1.25 21.20
CA ASP A 344 -16.25 -1.93 22.32
C ASP A 344 -17.77 -2.13 22.09
N ASN A 345 -18.30 -1.59 21.00
CA ASN A 345 -19.71 -1.68 20.67
C ASN A 345 -20.05 -3.10 20.15
N PRO A 346 -20.91 -3.88 20.87
CA PRO A 346 -21.27 -5.23 20.46
C PRO A 346 -22.12 -5.28 19.17
N ALA A 347 -22.75 -4.17 18.78
CA ALA A 347 -23.48 -4.09 17.53
C ALA A 347 -22.54 -3.97 16.29
N THR A 348 -21.30 -3.56 16.49
CA THR A 348 -20.36 -3.26 15.40
C THR A 348 -19.09 -4.13 15.46
N PHE A 349 -18.10 -3.75 16.27
CA PHE A 349 -16.77 -4.37 16.24
C PHE A 349 -16.48 -5.31 17.42
N ASN A 350 -17.18 -5.19 18.54
CA ASN A 350 -17.00 -6.10 19.69
C ASN A 350 -17.77 -7.40 19.51
N ARG A 351 -17.34 -8.21 18.56
CA ARG A 351 -17.96 -9.52 18.26
C ARG A 351 -17.19 -10.65 18.94
N LYS A 352 -17.73 -11.87 18.90
CA LYS A 352 -17.06 -13.09 19.41
C LYS A 352 -15.61 -13.20 18.94
N HIS A 353 -15.35 -12.82 17.71
CA HIS A 353 -14.00 -12.67 17.15
C HIS A 353 -13.75 -11.18 16.87
N ARG A 354 -13.05 -10.53 17.79
CA ARG A 354 -12.63 -9.13 17.68
C ARG A 354 -11.39 -9.06 16.77
N VAL A 355 -11.24 -8.10 15.95
CA VAL A 355 -12.14 -7.05 15.44
C VAL A 355 -12.48 -7.45 14.02
N PRO A 356 -13.75 -7.51 13.59
CA PRO A 356 -14.06 -7.84 12.21
C PRO A 356 -13.61 -6.71 11.26
N SER A 357 -13.28 -7.07 10.03
CA SER A 357 -12.89 -6.10 9.01
C SER A 357 -14.05 -5.18 8.58
N LEU A 358 -15.27 -5.74 8.53
CA LEU A 358 -16.52 -5.03 8.28
C LEU A 358 -17.35 -5.00 9.56
N SER A 359 -17.89 -3.84 9.91
CA SER A 359 -18.76 -3.68 11.06
C SER A 359 -20.01 -4.57 10.95
N ALA A 360 -20.42 -5.17 12.08
CA ALA A 360 -21.51 -6.14 12.12
C ALA A 360 -22.92 -5.55 11.89
N ASP A 361 -23.07 -4.23 11.98
CA ASP A 361 -24.32 -3.51 11.64
C ASP A 361 -24.49 -3.35 10.10
N ASN A 362 -23.49 -3.67 9.31
CA ASN A 362 -23.60 -3.64 7.85
C ASN A 362 -24.40 -4.85 7.33
N PRO A 363 -25.38 -4.66 6.43
CA PRO A 363 -26.20 -5.76 5.89
C PRO A 363 -25.40 -6.86 5.17
N LYS A 364 -24.22 -6.54 4.69
CA LYS A 364 -23.32 -7.50 4.03
C LYS A 364 -22.35 -8.20 4.98
N TYR A 365 -22.40 -7.88 6.27
CA TYR A 365 -21.57 -8.56 7.27
C TYR A 365 -21.84 -10.07 7.28
N LYS A 366 -20.77 -10.86 7.38
CA LYS A 366 -20.84 -12.32 7.50
C LYS A 366 -19.98 -12.77 8.68
N GLU A 367 -20.59 -13.47 9.63
CA GLU A 367 -19.89 -13.97 10.82
C GLU A 367 -18.77 -14.96 10.47
N ASN A 368 -18.89 -15.70 9.39
CA ASN A 368 -17.86 -16.61 8.87
C ASN A 368 -16.77 -15.93 8.03
N GLY A 369 -16.83 -14.61 7.91
CA GLY A 369 -15.77 -13.77 7.36
C GLY A 369 -15.91 -13.43 5.88
N ARG A 370 -16.21 -14.36 4.99
CA ARG A 370 -16.24 -14.16 3.53
C ARG A 370 -15.23 -13.10 3.05
N TYR A 371 -13.96 -13.32 3.42
CA TYR A 371 -12.87 -12.39 3.12
C TYR A 371 -12.99 -11.09 3.97
N TRP A 372 -13.14 -9.92 3.36
CA TRP A 372 -13.22 -8.64 4.06
C TRP A 372 -14.66 -8.23 4.47
N GLN A 373 -15.61 -9.17 4.50
CA GLN A 373 -17.00 -8.92 4.89
C GLN A 373 -17.33 -9.36 6.33
N GLY A 374 -16.33 -9.54 7.19
CA GLY A 374 -16.52 -9.95 8.58
C GLY A 374 -15.21 -10.27 9.26
N VAL A 375 -15.12 -11.43 9.92
CA VAL A 375 -13.89 -11.89 10.55
C VAL A 375 -12.99 -12.54 9.50
N TYR A 376 -11.91 -11.89 9.17
CA TYR A 376 -10.93 -12.42 8.22
C TYR A 376 -10.33 -13.77 8.68
N GLY A 377 -10.24 -14.71 7.76
CA GLY A 377 -9.49 -15.95 7.97
C GLY A 377 -10.26 -17.17 8.48
N ARG A 378 -11.60 -17.12 8.53
CA ARG A 378 -12.40 -18.29 8.96
C ARG A 378 -12.69 -19.31 7.86
N GLU A 379 -12.69 -18.91 6.61
CA GLU A 379 -12.75 -19.87 5.47
C GLU A 379 -11.32 -20.07 4.94
N PRO A 380 -10.91 -21.32 4.66
CA PRO A 380 -9.63 -21.54 4.02
C PRO A 380 -9.66 -20.81 2.68
N ILE A 381 -8.75 -19.86 2.55
CA ILE A 381 -8.52 -19.19 1.28
C ILE A 381 -7.81 -20.22 0.41
N THR A 382 -8.54 -20.78 -0.52
CA THR A 382 -7.92 -21.49 -1.65
C THR A 382 -7.42 -20.43 -2.61
N TRP A 383 -6.15 -20.12 -2.52
CA TRP A 383 -5.41 -19.34 -3.50
C TRP A 383 -5.07 -20.20 -4.70
#